data_ee3b0b5fb56a50bce8f506ed2ccd2bfd
#
_entry.id   ee3b0b5fb56a50bce8f506ed2ccd2bfd
#
_cell.length_a   1.000
_cell.length_b   1.000
_cell.length_c   1.000
_cell.angle_alpha   90.00
_cell.angle_beta   90.00
_cell.angle_gamma   90.00
#
_symmetry.space_group_name_H-M   'P 1'
#
loop_
_entity.id
_entity.type
_entity.pdbx_description
1 polymer ?
#
loop_
_entity_poly.entity_id
_entity_poly.type
_entity_poly.pdbx_seq_one_letter_code
_entity_poly.pdbx_strand_id
1 'polypeptide(L)'
;MSNAKTREQICMLAKSMFDRGLTAGASGNISVRLADNSLLVTPTGACFGRLDPGQLSHISDTGALLSGDAPTKEISLHSAFYESRQNTGAVVHLHSSHSVALSMVTPQDGTPFLPPLTAYSVMRL
;
A
#
# COMPACT_ATOMS: atom_id res chain seq x y z
N MET A 1 18.47 -11.57 -9.51
CA MET A 1 17.69 -10.46 -8.95
C MET A 1 17.39 -10.81 -7.49
N SER A 2 17.91 -10.01 -6.57
CA SER A 2 17.61 -10.18 -5.16
C SER A 2 16.10 -10.04 -4.92
N ASN A 3 15.52 -10.91 -4.12
CA ASN A 3 14.09 -10.90 -3.75
C ASN A 3 13.11 -11.14 -4.92
N ALA A 4 13.50 -11.90 -5.95
CA ALA A 4 12.65 -12.16 -7.12
C ALA A 4 11.25 -12.68 -6.75
N LYS A 5 11.16 -13.66 -5.87
CA LYS A 5 9.88 -14.22 -5.41
C LYS A 5 8.97 -13.16 -4.77
N THR A 6 9.51 -12.28 -3.93
CA THR A 6 8.74 -11.21 -3.28
C THR A 6 8.25 -10.20 -4.31
N ARG A 7 9.07 -9.86 -5.30
CA ARG A 7 8.69 -8.96 -6.40
C ARG A 7 7.54 -9.54 -7.23
N GLU A 8 7.61 -10.79 -7.59
CA GLU A 8 6.54 -11.49 -8.31
C GLU A 8 5.25 -11.55 -7.48
N GLN A 9 5.34 -11.82 -6.19
CA GLN A 9 4.18 -11.83 -5.30
C GLN A 9 3.50 -10.45 -5.20
N ILE A 10 4.26 -9.38 -5.08
CA ILE A 10 3.71 -8.02 -5.10
C ILE A 10 2.93 -7.78 -6.39
N CYS A 11 3.50 -8.09 -7.54
CA CYS A 11 2.86 -7.88 -8.84
C CYS A 11 1.60 -8.74 -9.01
N MET A 12 1.64 -10.00 -8.59
CA MET A 12 0.50 -10.92 -8.64
C MET A 12 -0.66 -10.43 -7.76
N LEU A 13 -0.38 -10.04 -6.52
CA LEU A 13 -1.40 -9.56 -5.58
C LEU A 13 -1.94 -8.20 -6.00
N ALA A 14 -1.11 -7.29 -6.49
CA ALA A 14 -1.52 -6.01 -7.04
C ALA A 14 -2.48 -6.22 -8.22
N LYS A 15 -2.14 -7.11 -9.15
CA LYS A 15 -3.00 -7.45 -10.28
C LYS A 15 -4.33 -8.03 -9.81
N SER A 16 -4.34 -8.92 -8.84
CA SER A 16 -5.57 -9.47 -8.26
C SER A 16 -6.47 -8.37 -7.69
N MET A 17 -5.91 -7.38 -6.97
CA MET A 17 -6.70 -6.25 -6.46
C MET A 17 -7.25 -5.37 -7.58
N PHE A 18 -6.47 -5.14 -8.64
CA PHE A 18 -6.91 -4.40 -9.82
C PHE A 18 -8.05 -5.11 -10.55
N ASP A 19 -7.90 -6.41 -10.83
CA ASP A 19 -8.90 -7.22 -11.53
C ASP A 19 -10.22 -7.33 -10.74
N ARG A 20 -10.16 -7.25 -9.42
CA ARG A 20 -11.32 -7.25 -8.52
C ARG A 20 -11.95 -5.86 -8.34
N GLY A 21 -11.43 -4.81 -8.98
CA GLY A 21 -11.95 -3.46 -8.88
C GLY A 21 -11.68 -2.75 -7.55
N LEU A 22 -10.72 -3.23 -6.75
CA LEU A 22 -10.34 -2.58 -5.49
C LEU A 22 -9.45 -1.35 -5.69
N THR A 23 -8.89 -1.19 -6.87
CA THR A 23 -8.11 -0.03 -7.30
C THR A 23 -8.28 0.17 -8.80
N ALA A 24 -8.04 1.38 -9.28
CA ALA A 24 -8.19 1.73 -10.70
C ALA A 24 -7.09 2.71 -11.12
N GLY A 25 -6.79 2.73 -12.43
CA GLY A 25 -5.80 3.63 -13.00
C GLY A 25 -4.41 3.42 -12.38
N ALA A 26 -3.79 4.51 -11.95
CA ALA A 26 -2.50 4.54 -11.28
C ALA A 26 -2.62 4.88 -9.78
N SER A 27 -3.79 4.63 -9.18
CA SER A 27 -4.03 4.85 -7.76
C SER A 27 -3.57 3.65 -6.92
N GLY A 28 -3.25 3.92 -5.65
CA GLY A 28 -2.79 2.92 -4.71
C GLY A 28 -1.29 2.63 -4.81
N ASN A 29 -0.75 2.07 -3.75
CA ASN A 29 0.65 1.65 -3.67
C ASN A 29 0.82 0.55 -2.62
N ILE A 30 1.85 -0.26 -2.82
CA ILE A 30 2.20 -1.37 -1.94
C ILE A 30 3.66 -1.24 -1.56
N SER A 31 4.00 -1.52 -0.31
CA SER A 31 5.37 -1.76 0.11
C SER A 31 5.49 -3.04 0.90
N VAL A 32 6.66 -3.66 0.83
CA VAL A 32 7.04 -4.85 1.62
C VAL A 32 8.39 -4.57 2.25
N ARG A 33 8.49 -4.77 3.57
CA ARG A 33 9.74 -4.68 4.31
C ARG A 33 10.50 -6.00 4.19
N LEU A 34 11.74 -5.90 3.77
CA LEU A 34 12.66 -7.02 3.67
C LEU A 34 13.39 -7.29 5.00
N ALA A 35 14.08 -8.42 5.06
CA ALA A 35 14.77 -8.84 6.30
C ALA A 35 15.90 -7.88 6.73
N ASP A 36 16.47 -7.14 5.80
CA ASP A 36 17.49 -6.11 6.03
C ASP A 36 16.91 -4.72 6.30
N ASN A 37 15.60 -4.62 6.55
CA ASN A 37 14.82 -3.39 6.72
C ASN A 37 14.71 -2.49 5.48
N SER A 38 15.27 -2.88 4.34
CA SER A 38 14.98 -2.22 3.08
C SER A 38 13.54 -2.47 2.63
N LEU A 39 13.02 -1.64 1.72
CA LEU A 39 11.66 -1.75 1.23
C LEU A 39 11.62 -2.04 -0.28
N LEU A 40 10.77 -2.98 -0.67
CA LEU A 40 10.27 -3.06 -2.04
C LEU A 40 8.95 -2.29 -2.13
N VAL A 41 8.85 -1.34 -3.05
CA VAL A 41 7.70 -0.43 -3.17
C VAL A 41 7.26 -0.34 -4.62
N THR A 42 5.96 -0.16 -4.84
CA THR A 42 5.46 0.13 -6.18
C THR A 42 5.94 1.51 -6.66
N PRO A 43 6.35 1.63 -7.93
CA PRO A 43 6.84 2.90 -8.48
C PRO A 43 5.75 3.97 -8.54
N THR A 44 6.17 5.23 -8.58
CA THR A 44 5.24 6.35 -8.80
C THR A 44 4.53 6.24 -10.14
N GLY A 45 3.22 6.51 -10.17
CA GLY A 45 2.42 6.45 -11.38
C GLY A 45 2.18 5.06 -11.96
N ALA A 46 2.59 4.00 -11.26
CA ALA A 46 2.40 2.62 -11.73
C ALA A 46 0.94 2.16 -11.58
N CYS A 47 0.49 1.37 -12.56
CA CYS A 47 -0.83 0.73 -12.53
C CYS A 47 -0.71 -0.68 -11.98
N PHE A 48 -1.49 -1.04 -10.97
CA PHE A 48 -1.48 -2.37 -10.34
C PHE A 48 -1.76 -3.51 -11.32
N GLY A 49 -2.53 -3.24 -12.37
CA GLY A 49 -2.82 -4.24 -13.40
C GLY A 49 -1.64 -4.57 -14.32
N ARG A 50 -0.53 -3.79 -14.27
CA ARG A 50 0.59 -3.88 -15.21
C ARG A 50 1.95 -3.66 -14.54
N LEU A 51 2.09 -4.03 -13.28
CA LEU A 51 3.39 -3.94 -12.60
C LEU A 51 4.41 -4.92 -13.20
N ASP A 52 5.64 -4.45 -13.34
CA ASP A 52 6.79 -5.27 -13.71
C ASP A 52 7.66 -5.50 -12.45
N PRO A 53 7.94 -6.77 -12.10
CA PRO A 53 8.80 -7.07 -10.94
C PRO A 53 10.18 -6.41 -11.00
N GLY A 54 10.74 -6.22 -12.20
CA GLY A 54 12.03 -5.57 -12.41
C GLY A 54 12.02 -4.07 -12.13
N GLN A 55 10.87 -3.42 -12.30
CA GLN A 55 10.69 -1.97 -12.11
C GLN A 55 10.29 -1.59 -10.69
N LEU A 56 9.91 -2.55 -9.83
CA LEU A 56 9.62 -2.23 -8.42
C LEU A 56 10.79 -1.52 -7.78
N SER A 57 10.51 -0.41 -7.11
CA SER A 57 11.51 0.40 -6.41
C SER A 57 12.07 -0.37 -5.22
N HIS A 58 13.38 -0.51 -5.13
CA HIS A 58 14.07 -1.04 -3.95
C HIS A 58 14.74 0.12 -3.24
N ILE A 59 14.33 0.38 -2.01
CA ILE A 59 14.76 1.53 -1.21
C ILE A 59 15.49 1.01 0.03
N SER A 60 16.64 1.63 0.36
CA SER A 60 17.35 1.32 1.61
C SER A 60 16.53 1.74 2.83
N ASP A 61 16.96 1.30 4.00
CA ASP A 61 16.44 1.74 5.32
C ASP A 61 16.61 3.26 5.54
N THR A 62 17.57 3.90 4.85
CA THR A 62 17.78 5.36 4.89
C THR A 62 17.01 6.12 3.82
N GLY A 63 16.20 5.44 2.99
CA GLY A 63 15.38 6.04 1.95
C GLY A 63 16.07 6.22 0.58
N ALA A 64 17.31 5.74 0.40
CA ALA A 64 18.00 5.82 -0.88
C ALA A 64 17.48 4.75 -1.86
N LEU A 65 17.23 5.15 -3.12
CA LEU A 65 16.84 4.22 -4.18
C LEU A 65 18.06 3.35 -4.57
N LEU A 66 17.94 2.05 -4.35
CA LEU A 66 18.98 1.05 -4.65
C LEU A 66 18.82 0.47 -6.06
N SER A 67 17.57 0.25 -6.51
CA SER A 67 17.26 -0.26 -7.85
C SER A 67 15.78 -0.07 -8.19
N GLY A 68 15.44 -0.24 -9.46
CA GLY A 68 14.09 -0.05 -9.98
C GLY A 68 13.78 1.40 -10.33
N ASP A 69 12.52 1.69 -10.58
CA ASP A 69 12.04 3.02 -10.92
C ASP A 69 11.85 3.89 -9.66
N ALA A 70 11.61 5.19 -9.87
CA ALA A 70 11.36 6.12 -8.77
C ALA A 70 10.17 5.67 -7.90
N PRO A 71 10.31 5.65 -6.56
CA PRO A 71 9.27 5.14 -5.67
C PRO A 71 8.03 6.05 -5.66
N THR A 72 6.93 5.50 -5.14
CA THR A 72 5.72 6.28 -4.88
C THR A 72 6.02 7.54 -4.06
N LYS A 73 5.32 8.64 -4.35
CA LYS A 73 5.41 9.89 -3.57
C LYS A 73 4.86 9.75 -2.15
N GLU A 74 4.11 8.69 -1.89
CA GLU A 74 3.48 8.42 -0.59
C GLU A 74 4.32 7.51 0.31
N ILE A 75 5.63 7.40 0.03
CA ILE A 75 6.55 6.58 0.84
C ILE A 75 6.55 6.98 2.32
N SER A 76 6.34 8.25 2.63
CA SER A 76 6.24 8.72 4.02
C SER A 76 5.06 8.11 4.78
N LEU A 77 3.93 7.88 4.12
CA LEU A 77 2.78 7.17 4.69
C LEU A 77 3.16 5.73 5.06
N HIS A 78 3.84 5.02 4.16
CA HIS A 78 4.31 3.66 4.42
C HIS A 78 5.32 3.60 5.57
N SER A 79 6.27 4.54 5.60
CA SER A 79 7.27 4.64 6.66
C SER A 79 6.63 4.85 8.04
N ALA A 80 5.62 5.72 8.14
CA ALA A 80 4.89 5.95 9.38
C ALA A 80 4.23 4.67 9.93
N PHE A 81 3.70 3.79 9.06
CA PHE A 81 3.18 2.49 9.48
C PHE A 81 4.27 1.56 10.00
N TYR A 82 5.43 1.51 9.34
CA TYR A 82 6.55 0.67 9.79
C TYR A 82 7.18 1.17 11.09
N GLU A 83 7.21 2.47 11.32
CA GLU A 83 7.69 3.09 12.56
C GLU A 83 6.74 2.84 13.72
N SER A 84 5.43 3.03 13.51
CA SER A 84 4.41 2.89 14.56
C SER A 84 4.08 1.43 14.87
N ARG A 85 4.30 0.52 13.94
CA ARG A 85 3.95 -0.91 14.05
C ARG A 85 5.12 -1.78 13.61
N GLN A 86 6.04 -2.05 14.52
CA GLN A 86 7.32 -2.73 14.22
C GLN A 86 7.16 -4.14 13.61
N ASN A 87 6.06 -4.83 13.89
CA ASN A 87 5.77 -6.16 13.32
C ASN A 87 5.12 -6.11 11.93
N THR A 88 4.91 -4.91 11.36
CA THR A 88 4.34 -4.76 10.02
C THR A 88 5.35 -5.21 8.97
N GLY A 89 5.01 -6.22 8.20
CA GLY A 89 5.84 -6.71 7.08
C GLY A 89 5.48 -6.09 5.73
N ALA A 90 4.24 -5.60 5.59
CA ALA A 90 3.77 -4.98 4.34
C ALA A 90 2.72 -3.90 4.62
N VAL A 91 2.63 -2.92 3.74
CA VAL A 91 1.59 -1.88 3.74
C VAL A 91 0.92 -1.86 2.37
N VAL A 92 -0.40 -1.93 2.36
CA VAL A 92 -1.23 -1.80 1.15
C VAL A 92 -2.10 -0.57 1.31
N HIS A 93 -1.91 0.41 0.44
CA HIS A 93 -2.68 1.64 0.38
C HIS A 93 -3.55 1.65 -0.88
N LEU A 94 -4.85 1.76 -0.70
CA LEU A 94 -5.83 1.79 -1.78
C LEU A 94 -6.75 3.01 -1.63
N HIS A 95 -7.31 3.45 -2.76
CA HIS A 95 -8.36 4.46 -2.83
C HIS A 95 -9.68 3.79 -3.22
N SER A 96 -10.21 2.93 -2.35
CA SER A 96 -11.48 2.25 -2.65
C SER A 96 -12.64 3.25 -2.69
N SER A 97 -13.55 3.08 -3.67
CA SER A 97 -14.63 4.05 -3.94
C SER A 97 -15.51 4.33 -2.72
N HIS A 98 -15.86 3.31 -1.94
CA HIS A 98 -16.69 3.49 -0.75
C HIS A 98 -15.97 4.23 0.38
N SER A 99 -14.68 3.93 0.62
CA SER A 99 -13.88 4.65 1.64
C SER A 99 -13.66 6.10 1.25
N VAL A 100 -13.40 6.38 -0.04
CA VAL A 100 -13.26 7.75 -0.55
C VAL A 100 -14.59 8.51 -0.42
N ALA A 101 -15.70 7.90 -0.83
CA ALA A 101 -17.02 8.51 -0.69
C ALA A 101 -17.35 8.83 0.78
N LEU A 102 -17.07 7.89 1.69
CA LEU A 102 -17.28 8.09 3.11
C LEU A 102 -16.43 9.23 3.66
N SER A 103 -15.17 9.37 3.21
CA SER A 103 -14.28 10.46 3.64
C SER A 103 -14.75 11.86 3.25
N MET A 104 -15.67 11.97 2.29
CA MET A 104 -16.27 13.22 1.83
C MET A 104 -17.52 13.61 2.64
N VAL A 105 -18.02 12.71 3.48
CA VAL A 105 -19.21 12.98 4.31
C VAL A 105 -18.79 13.70 5.57
N THR A 106 -19.48 14.83 5.87
CA THR A 106 -19.28 15.52 7.16
C THR A 106 -20.04 14.77 8.25
N PRO A 107 -19.36 14.29 9.31
CA PRO A 107 -20.04 13.67 10.45
C PRO A 107 -20.99 14.68 11.10
N GLN A 108 -22.15 14.20 11.56
CA GLN A 108 -23.00 15.00 12.44
C GLN A 108 -22.35 15.08 13.83
N ASP A 109 -22.55 16.21 14.52
CA ASP A 109 -22.00 16.43 15.85
C ASP A 109 -22.35 15.27 16.79
N GLY A 110 -21.32 14.71 17.45
CA GLY A 110 -21.46 13.59 18.39
C GLY A 110 -21.61 12.20 17.75
N THR A 111 -21.56 12.09 16.41
CA THR A 111 -21.65 10.80 15.73
C THR A 111 -20.25 10.32 15.32
N PRO A 112 -19.86 9.06 15.60
CA PRO A 112 -18.61 8.52 15.08
C PRO A 112 -18.59 8.54 13.54
N PHE A 113 -17.45 8.91 12.95
CA PHE A 113 -17.27 8.92 11.50
C PHE A 113 -17.52 7.52 10.89
N LEU A 114 -17.08 6.47 11.57
CA LEU A 114 -17.37 5.07 11.27
C LEU A 114 -18.10 4.46 12.47
N PRO A 115 -19.43 4.41 12.46
CA PRO A 115 -20.16 3.75 13.53
C PRO A 115 -19.85 2.24 13.54
N PRO A 116 -19.76 1.61 14.72
CA PRO A 116 -19.47 0.18 14.85
C PRO A 116 -20.69 -0.66 14.46
N LEU A 117 -20.95 -0.80 13.16
CA LEU A 117 -22.13 -1.50 12.63
C LEU A 117 -22.06 -3.03 12.77
N THR A 118 -20.84 -3.58 12.85
CA THR A 118 -20.64 -5.03 13.02
C THR A 118 -19.58 -5.32 14.08
N ALA A 119 -19.69 -6.47 14.73
CA ALA A 119 -18.66 -6.94 15.67
C ALA A 119 -17.28 -7.05 14.98
N TYR A 120 -17.26 -7.40 13.70
CA TYR A 120 -16.03 -7.52 12.92
C TYR A 120 -15.31 -6.18 12.76
N SER A 121 -16.03 -5.07 12.54
CA SER A 121 -15.42 -3.73 12.44
C SER A 121 -14.77 -3.31 13.76
N VAL A 122 -15.41 -3.62 14.90
CA VAL A 122 -14.86 -3.31 16.24
C VAL A 122 -13.58 -4.13 16.54
N MET A 123 -13.49 -5.36 16.03
CA MET A 123 -12.35 -6.24 16.28
C MET A 123 -11.11 -5.91 15.42
N ARG A 124 -11.26 -5.14 14.36
CA ARG A 124 -10.22 -4.92 13.33
C ARG A 124 -9.73 -3.47 13.19
N LEU A 125 -10.42 -2.51 13.81
CA LEU A 125 -10.04 -1.09 13.78
C LEU A 125 -9.26 -0.66 15.02
#